data_05bf323c7b09af638fdf95d2edaef091
#
_entry.id   05bf323c7b09af638fdf95d2edaef091
#
_cell.length_a   1.000
_cell.length_b   1.000
_cell.length_c   1.000
_cell.angle_alpha   90.00
_cell.angle_beta   90.00
_cell.angle_gamma   90.00
#
_symmetry.space_group_name_H-M   'P 1'
#
loop_
_entity.id
_entity.type
_entity.pdbx_description
1 polymer ?
#
loop_
_entity_poly.entity_id
_entity_poly.type
_entity_poly.pdbx_seq_one_letter_code
_entity_poly.pdbx_strand_id
1 'polypeptide(L)'
;MIQKIKKDWPDHWKIILESNNEKAPMWLRVNPKKITANKYIDMIASENNVSKSNLGYIGDCKYSVCLKNPIQIDSLPMFYDGYVSIQDGAAQLAVECLLNGKDGRILDACAAPGGKTGQILENIVESSQLTAIEIDPLRAKLIDQNLERLGYKKDILINDLNDIESWWDSEFFDLILLDAPCSSSGVIRRHPDIKHLRKVSDISAYHKKQLKILNSLWSTLSKNGRMIYVTCSLFREENDDVINQFKKKHDNVAHGDLLLNNNIKKQMIKTEYGYQVLPGIMNMDGFYFACLEKKN
;
A
#
# COMPACT_ATOMS: atom_id res chain seq x y z
N MET A 1 -14.19 10.96 -15.09
CA MET A 1 -14.05 9.88 -14.08
C MET A 1 -15.12 8.80 -14.20
N ILE A 2 -16.42 9.09 -14.02
CA ILE A 2 -17.52 8.10 -14.02
C ILE A 2 -17.55 7.24 -15.31
N GLN A 3 -17.44 7.87 -16.48
CA GLN A 3 -17.42 7.13 -17.76
C GLN A 3 -16.24 6.12 -17.82
N LYS A 4 -15.09 6.48 -17.28
CA LYS A 4 -13.92 5.59 -17.22
C LYS A 4 -14.14 4.44 -16.25
N ILE A 5 -14.72 4.70 -15.08
CA ILE A 5 -15.09 3.64 -14.12
C ILE A 5 -16.08 2.67 -14.78
N LYS A 6 -17.10 3.17 -15.50
CA LYS A 6 -18.06 2.32 -16.24
C LYS A 6 -17.40 1.46 -17.31
N LYS A 7 -16.38 2.02 -18.01
CA LYS A 7 -15.65 1.30 -19.05
C LYS A 7 -14.77 0.19 -18.44
N ASP A 8 -14.03 0.51 -17.38
CA ASP A 8 -13.04 -0.39 -16.78
C ASP A 8 -13.70 -1.46 -15.89
N TRP A 9 -14.87 -1.12 -15.30
CA TRP A 9 -15.61 -1.96 -14.35
C TRP A 9 -17.11 -2.03 -14.70
N PRO A 10 -17.51 -2.59 -15.86
CA PRO A 10 -18.91 -2.57 -16.33
C PRO A 10 -19.88 -3.23 -15.35
N ASP A 11 -19.46 -4.29 -14.67
CA ASP A 11 -20.30 -5.04 -13.74
C ASP A 11 -20.27 -4.48 -12.30
N HIS A 12 -19.30 -3.60 -11.98
CA HIS A 12 -19.04 -3.15 -10.61
C HIS A 12 -19.16 -1.63 -10.42
N TRP A 13 -19.34 -0.85 -11.51
CA TRP A 13 -19.29 0.61 -11.43
C TRP A 13 -20.29 1.22 -10.44
N LYS A 14 -21.48 0.61 -10.27
CA LYS A 14 -22.51 1.10 -9.34
C LYS A 14 -22.02 1.01 -7.90
N ILE A 15 -21.55 -0.17 -7.49
CA ILE A 15 -21.01 -0.40 -6.13
C ILE A 15 -19.80 0.48 -5.84
N ILE A 16 -18.93 0.72 -6.83
CA ILE A 16 -17.80 1.66 -6.70
C ILE A 16 -18.29 3.07 -6.41
N LEU A 17 -19.31 3.55 -7.15
CA LEU A 17 -19.84 4.91 -6.94
C LEU A 17 -20.57 5.05 -5.60
N GLU A 18 -21.33 4.04 -5.19
CA GLU A 18 -22.00 3.98 -3.89
C GLU A 18 -20.97 4.03 -2.76
N SER A 19 -19.98 3.14 -2.77
CA SER A 19 -18.92 3.08 -1.76
C SER A 19 -18.10 4.37 -1.68
N ASN A 20 -17.91 5.06 -2.80
CA ASN A 20 -17.21 6.35 -2.82
C ASN A 20 -17.99 7.50 -2.14
N ASN A 21 -19.27 7.31 -1.86
CA ASN A 21 -20.12 8.28 -1.14
C ASN A 21 -20.39 7.86 0.31
N GLU A 22 -19.96 6.68 0.72
CA GLU A 22 -20.08 6.22 2.10
C GLU A 22 -18.97 6.79 2.98
N LYS A 23 -19.24 6.88 4.28
CA LYS A 23 -18.22 7.24 5.27
C LYS A 23 -17.18 6.14 5.35
N ALA A 24 -15.92 6.50 5.16
CA ALA A 24 -14.83 5.55 5.27
C ALA A 24 -14.67 5.07 6.72
N PRO A 25 -14.48 3.77 6.97
CA PRO A 25 -14.14 3.27 8.28
C PRO A 25 -12.71 3.68 8.65
N MET A 26 -12.37 3.57 9.95
CA MET A 26 -11.00 3.76 10.41
C MET A 26 -10.33 2.39 10.52
N TRP A 27 -9.31 2.18 9.72
CA TRP A 27 -8.45 1.01 9.80
C TRP A 27 -7.23 1.31 10.65
N LEU A 28 -6.93 0.40 11.55
CA LEU A 28 -5.79 0.44 12.43
C LEU A 28 -4.86 -0.72 12.11
N ARG A 29 -3.57 -0.44 12.05
CA ARG A 29 -2.49 -1.41 12.02
C ARG A 29 -1.88 -1.46 13.43
N VAL A 30 -2.00 -2.59 14.09
CA VAL A 30 -1.42 -2.83 15.42
C VAL A 30 0.05 -3.22 15.28
N ASN A 31 0.92 -2.59 16.04
CA ASN A 31 2.36 -2.88 16.02
C ASN A 31 2.65 -4.21 16.72
N PRO A 32 3.05 -5.27 15.96
CA PRO A 32 3.25 -6.60 16.53
C PRO A 32 4.43 -6.69 17.50
N LYS A 33 5.36 -5.74 17.44
CA LYS A 33 6.50 -5.68 18.38
C LYS A 33 6.11 -5.14 19.75
N LYS A 34 4.92 -4.54 19.88
CA LYS A 34 4.45 -3.91 21.14
C LYS A 34 3.25 -4.63 21.75
N ILE A 35 2.26 -5.04 20.91
CA ILE A 35 1.01 -5.62 21.41
C ILE A 35 0.36 -6.53 20.36
N THR A 36 -0.48 -7.47 20.78
CA THR A 36 -1.32 -8.24 19.85
C THR A 36 -2.61 -7.48 19.50
N ALA A 37 -3.17 -7.75 18.32
CA ALA A 37 -4.41 -7.11 17.88
C ALA A 37 -5.56 -7.35 18.86
N ASN A 38 -5.70 -8.57 19.41
CA ASN A 38 -6.75 -8.89 20.39
C ASN A 38 -6.62 -8.06 21.66
N LYS A 39 -5.41 -7.93 22.22
CA LYS A 39 -5.20 -7.07 23.40
C LYS A 39 -5.49 -5.60 23.10
N TYR A 40 -5.12 -5.14 21.89
CA TYR A 40 -5.43 -3.76 21.50
C TYR A 40 -6.93 -3.51 21.34
N ILE A 41 -7.68 -4.50 20.80
CA ILE A 41 -9.15 -4.46 20.74
C ILE A 41 -9.76 -4.34 22.14
N ASP A 42 -9.26 -5.12 23.10
CA ASP A 42 -9.73 -5.08 24.47
C ASP A 42 -9.46 -3.69 25.13
N MET A 43 -8.30 -3.09 24.86
CA MET A 43 -7.98 -1.73 25.31
C MET A 43 -8.95 -0.69 24.73
N ILE A 44 -9.18 -0.70 23.40
CA ILE A 44 -10.16 0.23 22.79
C ILE A 44 -11.54 0.06 23.41
N ALA A 45 -12.00 -1.18 23.59
CA ALA A 45 -13.32 -1.47 24.13
C ALA A 45 -13.47 -0.96 25.56
N SER A 46 -12.44 -1.12 26.40
CA SER A 46 -12.48 -0.69 27.81
C SER A 46 -12.37 0.82 27.98
N GLU A 47 -11.47 1.49 27.23
CA GLU A 47 -11.19 2.91 27.43
C GLU A 47 -12.21 3.82 26.73
N ASN A 48 -12.78 3.39 25.61
CA ASN A 48 -13.67 4.23 24.80
C ASN A 48 -15.14 3.81 24.87
N ASN A 49 -15.52 2.84 25.71
CA ASN A 49 -16.87 2.25 25.72
C ASN A 49 -17.35 1.82 24.32
N VAL A 50 -16.42 1.47 23.43
CA VAL A 50 -16.73 1.01 22.09
C VAL A 50 -17.20 -0.43 22.17
N SER A 51 -18.46 -0.67 21.81
CA SER A 51 -18.97 -2.04 21.71
C SER A 51 -18.09 -2.88 20.78
N LYS A 52 -17.70 -4.08 21.19
CA LYS A 52 -16.94 -5.02 20.35
C LYS A 52 -17.65 -5.31 19.01
N SER A 53 -18.97 -5.13 18.92
CA SER A 53 -19.73 -5.25 17.68
C SER A 53 -19.39 -4.15 16.63
N ASN A 54 -18.83 -3.00 17.07
CA ASN A 54 -18.33 -1.95 16.18
C ASN A 54 -16.91 -2.20 15.69
N LEU A 55 -16.22 -3.20 16.26
CA LEU A 55 -14.88 -3.58 15.89
C LEU A 55 -14.97 -4.71 14.87
N GLY A 56 -14.61 -4.42 13.62
CA GLY A 56 -14.43 -5.42 12.59
C GLY A 56 -13.02 -5.98 12.68
N TYR A 57 -12.87 -7.25 13.07
CA TYR A 57 -11.63 -7.98 12.92
C TYR A 57 -11.68 -8.72 11.58
N ILE A 58 -10.74 -8.45 10.68
CA ILE A 58 -10.52 -9.32 9.53
C ILE A 58 -9.47 -10.33 9.97
N GLY A 59 -9.93 -11.50 10.41
CA GLY A 59 -9.09 -12.55 10.98
C GLY A 59 -7.94 -13.03 10.11
N ASP A 60 -7.99 -12.66 8.83
CA ASP A 60 -6.98 -13.00 7.84
C ASP A 60 -5.89 -11.91 7.68
N CYS A 61 -6.13 -10.68 8.18
CA CYS A 61 -5.13 -9.60 8.26
C CYS A 61 -4.61 -9.53 9.70
N LYS A 62 -3.52 -10.20 9.96
CA LYS A 62 -3.00 -10.58 11.28
C LYS A 62 -2.90 -9.46 12.32
N TYR A 63 -2.72 -8.21 11.88
CA TYR A 63 -2.51 -7.05 12.76
C TYR A 63 -3.50 -5.91 12.50
N SER A 64 -4.52 -6.16 11.70
CA SER A 64 -5.48 -5.16 11.27
C SER A 64 -6.73 -5.14 12.14
N VAL A 65 -7.17 -3.96 12.54
CA VAL A 65 -8.43 -3.72 13.25
C VAL A 65 -9.23 -2.67 12.49
N CYS A 66 -10.49 -2.94 12.19
CA CYS A 66 -11.39 -2.01 11.52
C CYS A 66 -12.42 -1.45 12.51
N LEU A 67 -12.43 -0.16 12.68
CA LEU A 67 -13.48 0.57 13.40
C LEU A 67 -14.50 1.05 12.37
N LYS A 68 -15.70 0.48 12.38
CA LYS A 68 -16.79 0.89 11.48
C LYS A 68 -17.13 2.38 11.67
N ASN A 69 -17.13 2.84 12.91
CA ASN A 69 -17.28 4.24 13.27
C ASN A 69 -15.91 4.79 13.68
N PRO A 70 -15.31 5.69 12.89
CA PRO A 70 -14.08 6.35 13.27
C PRO A 70 -14.20 7.12 14.58
N ILE A 71 -13.16 7.05 15.40
CA ILE A 71 -13.02 7.83 16.64
C ILE A 71 -11.91 8.88 16.47
N GLN A 72 -11.79 9.81 17.39
CA GLN A 72 -10.71 10.78 17.38
C GLN A 72 -9.37 10.10 17.63
N ILE A 73 -8.30 10.60 17.01
CA ILE A 73 -6.96 10.02 17.13
C ILE A 73 -6.49 10.02 18.58
N ASP A 74 -6.77 11.10 19.29
CA ASP A 74 -6.42 11.27 20.72
C ASP A 74 -7.15 10.27 21.64
N SER A 75 -8.21 9.66 21.13
CA SER A 75 -8.95 8.60 21.83
C SER A 75 -8.41 7.20 21.53
N LEU A 76 -7.40 7.06 20.65
CA LEU A 76 -6.77 5.77 20.39
C LEU A 76 -5.75 5.46 21.47
N PRO A 77 -5.92 4.38 22.26
CA PRO A 77 -4.97 4.02 23.32
C PRO A 77 -3.55 3.89 22.76
N MET A 78 -2.58 4.50 23.44
CA MET A 78 -1.15 4.39 23.14
C MET A 78 -0.78 4.74 21.67
N PHE A 79 -1.58 5.58 21.00
CA PHE A 79 -1.30 6.00 19.62
C PHE A 79 0.06 6.72 19.50
N TYR A 80 0.29 7.69 20.41
CA TYR A 80 1.53 8.47 20.43
C TYR A 80 2.76 7.66 20.85
N ASP A 81 2.55 6.53 21.54
CA ASP A 81 3.60 5.58 21.88
C ASP A 81 3.86 4.53 20.79
N GLY A 82 3.22 4.68 19.62
CA GLY A 82 3.46 3.84 18.46
C GLY A 82 2.93 2.40 18.57
N TYR A 83 1.91 2.16 19.41
CA TYR A 83 1.24 0.84 19.50
C TYR A 83 0.36 0.56 18.30
N VAL A 84 -0.10 1.62 17.64
CA VAL A 84 -1.00 1.54 16.50
C VAL A 84 -0.72 2.64 15.49
N SER A 85 -1.03 2.38 14.23
CA SER A 85 -1.03 3.36 13.14
C SER A 85 -2.37 3.34 12.41
N ILE A 86 -2.80 4.50 11.90
CA ILE A 86 -3.97 4.58 11.02
C ILE A 86 -3.48 4.28 9.60
N GLN A 87 -3.96 3.16 9.04
CA GLN A 87 -3.61 2.76 7.67
C GLN A 87 -4.71 1.86 7.12
N ASP A 88 -5.21 2.16 5.92
CA ASP A 88 -6.24 1.34 5.28
C ASP A 88 -5.82 -0.12 5.15
N GLY A 89 -6.78 -1.05 5.28
CA GLY A 89 -6.52 -2.48 5.24
C GLY A 89 -5.85 -2.91 3.93
N ALA A 90 -6.28 -2.37 2.78
CA ALA A 90 -5.65 -2.68 1.49
C ALA A 90 -4.20 -2.18 1.43
N ALA A 91 -3.91 -1.00 2.01
CA ALA A 91 -2.53 -0.52 2.10
C ALA A 91 -1.64 -1.43 2.97
N GLN A 92 -2.21 -2.05 4.01
CA GLN A 92 -1.51 -3.03 4.86
C GLN A 92 -1.18 -4.31 4.09
N LEU A 93 -2.09 -4.79 3.22
CA LEU A 93 -1.86 -5.99 2.39
C LEU A 93 -0.64 -5.84 1.48
N ALA A 94 -0.28 -4.63 1.04
CA ALA A 94 0.88 -4.41 0.19
C ALA A 94 2.18 -4.88 0.84
N VAL A 95 2.37 -4.59 2.12
CA VAL A 95 3.55 -5.02 2.88
C VAL A 95 3.48 -6.51 3.22
N GLU A 96 2.30 -7.05 3.51
CA GLU A 96 2.12 -8.49 3.71
C GLU A 96 2.51 -9.29 2.46
N CYS A 97 2.08 -8.83 1.27
CA CYS A 97 2.47 -9.44 -0.01
C CYS A 97 3.98 -9.37 -0.25
N LEU A 98 4.62 -8.25 0.14
CA LEU A 98 6.05 -8.05 -0.04
C LEU A 98 6.85 -9.02 0.81
N LEU A 99 6.62 -8.98 2.11
CA LEU A 99 7.47 -9.69 3.09
C LEU A 99 7.20 -11.19 3.07
N ASN A 100 5.99 -11.61 3.34
CA ASN A 100 5.58 -13.03 3.43
C ASN A 100 6.68 -13.98 3.91
N GLY A 101 7.32 -13.64 5.03
CA GLY A 101 8.40 -14.42 5.62
C GLY A 101 9.75 -14.33 4.90
N LYS A 102 9.91 -13.46 3.90
CA LYS A 102 11.21 -13.14 3.29
C LYS A 102 11.86 -11.98 4.01
N ASP A 103 13.15 -12.10 4.17
CA ASP A 103 14.06 -11.09 4.70
C ASP A 103 15.06 -10.67 3.62
N GLY A 104 15.91 -9.72 3.94
CA GLY A 104 16.98 -9.28 3.06
C GLY A 104 17.04 -7.76 2.91
N ARG A 105 17.51 -7.32 1.76
CA ARG A 105 17.63 -5.91 1.43
C ARG A 105 16.36 -5.42 0.75
N ILE A 106 15.68 -4.45 1.37
CA ILE A 106 14.34 -4.00 1.02
C ILE A 106 14.38 -2.53 0.57
N LEU A 107 13.69 -2.22 -0.52
CA LEU A 107 13.43 -0.85 -0.96
C LEU A 107 11.93 -0.53 -0.80
N ASP A 108 11.62 0.56 -0.11
CA ASP A 108 10.31 1.21 -0.10
C ASP A 108 10.38 2.44 -1.01
N ALA A 109 9.82 2.32 -2.19
CA ALA A 109 9.85 3.33 -3.23
C ALA A 109 8.56 4.16 -3.20
N CYS A 110 8.70 5.50 -3.25
CA CYS A 110 7.62 6.48 -3.03
C CYS A 110 7.05 6.36 -1.60
N ALA A 111 7.94 6.40 -0.61
CA ALA A 111 7.68 5.96 0.76
C ALA A 111 6.69 6.83 1.57
N ALA A 112 6.49 8.10 1.18
CA ALA A 112 5.65 9.02 1.96
C ALA A 112 4.15 8.63 1.93
N PRO A 113 3.47 8.79 3.07
CA PRO A 113 3.88 9.46 4.33
C PRO A 113 4.53 8.52 5.36
N GLY A 114 5.07 7.35 5.00
CA GLY A 114 5.78 6.45 5.89
C GLY A 114 4.93 5.33 6.52
N GLY A 115 3.67 5.21 6.14
CA GLY A 115 2.80 4.16 6.68
C GLY A 115 3.28 2.74 6.34
N LYS A 116 3.68 2.51 5.08
CA LYS A 116 4.24 1.23 4.63
C LYS A 116 5.67 1.03 5.13
N THR A 117 6.48 2.09 5.15
CA THR A 117 7.82 2.09 5.74
C THR A 117 7.80 1.62 7.20
N GLY A 118 6.92 2.22 8.02
CA GLY A 118 6.72 1.80 9.42
C GLY A 118 6.28 0.34 9.52
N GLN A 119 5.34 -0.10 8.68
CA GLN A 119 4.87 -1.49 8.67
C GLN A 119 6.01 -2.47 8.31
N ILE A 120 6.87 -2.12 7.35
CA ILE A 120 8.04 -2.93 7.03
C ILE A 120 8.92 -3.07 8.28
N LEU A 121 9.30 -1.95 8.92
CA LEU A 121 10.13 -1.93 10.13
C LEU A 121 9.53 -2.71 11.31
N GLU A 122 8.21 -2.72 11.45
CA GLU A 122 7.49 -3.49 12.47
C GLU A 122 7.58 -5.02 12.24
N ASN A 123 7.80 -5.46 10.99
CA ASN A 123 7.69 -6.88 10.61
C ASN A 123 9.00 -7.53 10.16
N ILE A 124 10.06 -6.76 9.89
CA ILE A 124 11.36 -7.32 9.51
C ILE A 124 12.20 -7.71 10.73
N VAL A 125 13.13 -8.63 10.50
CA VAL A 125 14.15 -9.02 11.48
C VAL A 125 15.28 -8.01 11.51
N GLU A 126 16.09 -8.05 12.56
CA GLU A 126 17.16 -7.08 12.82
C GLU A 126 18.26 -7.08 11.75
N SER A 127 18.47 -8.23 11.09
CA SER A 127 19.45 -8.38 10.00
C SER A 127 18.99 -7.80 8.66
N SER A 128 17.70 -7.51 8.49
CA SER A 128 17.17 -6.93 7.26
C SER A 128 17.53 -5.45 7.13
N GLN A 129 17.79 -5.02 5.89
CA GLN A 129 18.10 -3.64 5.59
C GLN A 129 16.96 -3.00 4.81
N LEU A 130 16.46 -1.87 5.29
CA LEU A 130 15.43 -1.09 4.59
C LEU A 130 16.03 0.21 4.06
N THR A 131 15.82 0.49 2.78
CA THR A 131 16.02 1.81 2.16
C THR A 131 14.66 2.39 1.84
N ALA A 132 14.39 3.65 2.21
CA ALA A 132 13.16 4.35 1.89
C ALA A 132 13.48 5.61 1.09
N ILE A 133 12.79 5.80 -0.05
CA ILE A 133 13.04 6.92 -0.96
C ILE A 133 11.75 7.69 -1.20
N GLU A 134 11.84 9.01 -1.09
CA GLU A 134 10.79 9.97 -1.44
C GLU A 134 11.41 11.15 -2.21
N ILE A 135 10.76 11.58 -3.28
CA ILE A 135 11.27 12.69 -4.10
C ILE A 135 10.98 14.07 -3.50
N ASP A 136 9.89 14.17 -2.74
CA ASP A 136 9.44 15.43 -2.15
C ASP A 136 9.97 15.58 -0.71
N PRO A 137 10.86 16.57 -0.45
CA PRO A 137 11.44 16.75 0.89
C PRO A 137 10.40 17.12 1.95
N LEU A 138 9.28 17.74 1.60
CA LEU A 138 8.21 18.05 2.56
C LEU A 138 7.45 16.78 2.94
N ARG A 139 7.25 15.87 1.99
CA ARG A 139 6.64 14.57 2.25
C ARG A 139 7.59 13.64 3.00
N ALA A 140 8.90 13.71 2.75
CA ALA A 140 9.90 12.94 3.49
C ALA A 140 9.86 13.25 5.00
N LYS A 141 9.65 14.51 5.38
CA LYS A 141 9.47 14.90 6.79
C LYS A 141 8.29 14.21 7.48
N LEU A 142 7.23 13.88 6.72
CA LEU A 142 6.10 13.11 7.28
C LEU A 142 6.50 11.67 7.59
N ILE A 143 7.44 11.11 6.82
CA ILE A 143 7.99 9.78 7.10
C ILE A 143 8.76 9.84 8.42
N ASP A 144 9.66 10.81 8.58
CA ASP A 144 10.45 10.98 9.81
C ASP A 144 9.56 11.10 11.03
N GLN A 145 8.53 11.95 10.99
CA GLN A 145 7.56 12.13 12.09
C GLN A 145 6.83 10.82 12.44
N ASN A 146 6.41 10.07 11.42
CA ASN A 146 5.75 8.78 11.64
C ASN A 146 6.71 7.75 12.25
N LEU A 147 7.94 7.67 11.76
CA LEU A 147 8.93 6.73 12.26
C LEU A 147 9.36 7.08 13.70
N GLU A 148 9.54 8.37 14.01
CA GLU A 148 9.84 8.85 15.36
C GLU A 148 8.75 8.43 16.36
N ARG A 149 7.48 8.65 16.01
CA ARG A 149 6.33 8.20 16.81
C ARG A 149 6.32 6.70 17.05
N LEU A 150 6.73 5.91 16.04
CA LEU A 150 6.83 4.45 16.13
C LEU A 150 8.06 3.97 16.92
N GLY A 151 9.01 4.87 17.22
CA GLY A 151 10.26 4.56 17.90
C GLY A 151 11.37 4.08 16.97
N TYR A 152 11.26 4.36 15.66
CA TYR A 152 12.29 4.03 14.69
C TYR A 152 13.08 5.26 14.26
N LYS A 153 14.37 5.08 14.01
CA LYS A 153 15.22 6.06 13.33
C LYS A 153 15.69 5.44 12.02
N LYS A 154 15.46 6.14 10.92
CA LYS A 154 15.87 5.70 9.59
C LYS A 154 16.11 6.92 8.71
N ASP A 155 17.25 6.97 8.06
CA ASP A 155 17.51 8.00 7.06
C ASP A 155 16.64 7.75 5.84
N ILE A 156 15.94 8.80 5.41
CA ILE A 156 15.11 8.79 4.22
C ILE A 156 15.88 9.47 3.10
N LEU A 157 16.05 8.75 1.99
CA LEU A 157 16.74 9.31 0.83
C LEU A 157 15.77 10.22 0.05
N ILE A 158 16.15 11.48 -0.11
CA ILE A 158 15.37 12.45 -0.90
C ILE A 158 15.94 12.46 -2.32
N ASN A 159 15.41 11.57 -3.19
CA ASN A 159 15.95 11.37 -4.54
C ASN A 159 14.84 11.05 -5.55
N ASP A 160 15.11 11.32 -6.84
CA ASP A 160 14.31 10.81 -7.95
C ASP A 160 14.67 9.34 -8.21
N LEU A 161 13.71 8.45 -8.08
CA LEU A 161 13.87 7.01 -8.38
C LEU A 161 14.36 6.73 -9.80
N ASN A 162 14.21 7.67 -10.72
CA ASN A 162 14.70 7.53 -12.09
C ASN A 162 16.18 7.89 -12.25
N ASP A 163 16.77 8.55 -11.28
CA ASP A 163 18.21 8.89 -11.25
C ASP A 163 18.94 7.89 -10.37
N ILE A 164 19.04 6.65 -10.87
CA ILE A 164 19.59 5.51 -10.14
C ILE A 164 21.01 5.78 -9.61
N GLU A 165 21.84 6.45 -10.39
CA GLU A 165 23.25 6.73 -10.06
C GLU A 165 23.36 7.66 -8.83
N SER A 166 22.35 8.45 -8.54
CA SER A 166 22.37 9.41 -7.42
C SER A 166 22.11 8.78 -6.05
N TRP A 167 21.54 7.57 -5.98
CA TRP A 167 21.09 6.98 -4.72
C TRP A 167 21.42 5.49 -4.54
N TRP A 168 21.65 4.75 -5.63
CA TRP A 168 21.90 3.32 -5.55
C TRP A 168 23.39 3.04 -5.38
N ASP A 169 23.73 2.22 -4.40
CA ASP A 169 25.09 1.83 -4.05
C ASP A 169 25.63 0.61 -4.81
N SER A 170 24.91 0.19 -5.86
CA SER A 170 25.19 -1.00 -6.71
C SER A 170 24.91 -2.35 -6.04
N GLU A 171 24.40 -2.36 -4.80
CA GLU A 171 23.97 -3.57 -4.12
C GLU A 171 22.48 -3.83 -4.40
N PHE A 172 22.15 -5.02 -4.92
CA PHE A 172 20.79 -5.34 -5.33
C PHE A 172 19.83 -5.49 -4.14
N PHE A 173 18.57 -5.11 -4.37
CA PHE A 173 17.47 -5.34 -3.44
C PHE A 173 16.85 -6.71 -3.67
N ASP A 174 16.55 -7.44 -2.60
CA ASP A 174 15.81 -8.70 -2.63
C ASP A 174 14.31 -8.46 -2.78
N LEU A 175 13.82 -7.37 -2.16
CA LEU A 175 12.42 -6.99 -2.13
C LEU A 175 12.28 -5.50 -2.47
N ILE A 176 11.35 -5.17 -3.37
CA ILE A 176 10.99 -3.78 -3.69
C ILE A 176 9.49 -3.60 -3.51
N LEU A 177 9.08 -2.63 -2.71
CA LEU A 177 7.73 -2.11 -2.69
C LEU A 177 7.68 -0.84 -3.53
N LEU A 178 6.92 -0.86 -4.61
CA LEU A 178 6.63 0.34 -5.39
C LEU A 178 5.17 0.76 -5.17
N ASP A 179 4.96 1.66 -4.19
CA ASP A 179 3.68 2.35 -4.00
C ASP A 179 3.59 3.49 -5.00
N ALA A 180 3.20 3.15 -6.23
CA ALA A 180 3.37 4.01 -7.37
C ALA A 180 2.49 5.27 -7.31
N PRO A 181 3.02 6.47 -7.62
CA PRO A 181 2.22 7.67 -7.70
C PRO A 181 1.11 7.49 -8.73
N CYS A 182 -0.15 7.76 -8.34
CA CYS A 182 -1.31 7.45 -9.15
C CYS A 182 -2.42 8.51 -9.00
N SER A 183 -3.53 8.33 -9.72
CA SER A 183 -4.71 9.21 -9.67
C SER A 183 -5.42 9.20 -8.32
N SER A 184 -5.19 8.19 -7.50
CA SER A 184 -5.85 7.96 -6.20
C SER A 184 -7.37 7.74 -6.31
N SER A 185 -7.84 7.24 -7.45
CA SER A 185 -9.28 7.04 -7.71
C SER A 185 -9.94 5.97 -6.84
N GLY A 186 -9.17 5.16 -6.14
CA GLY A 186 -9.65 4.14 -5.21
C GLY A 186 -9.90 4.65 -3.78
N VAL A 187 -9.43 5.87 -3.44
CA VAL A 187 -9.54 6.44 -2.09
C VAL A 187 -10.46 7.67 -2.03
N ILE A 188 -11.36 7.81 -2.99
CA ILE A 188 -12.28 8.95 -3.14
C ILE A 188 -13.15 9.16 -1.89
N ARG A 189 -13.58 8.09 -1.21
CA ARG A 189 -14.38 8.24 0.01
C ARG A 189 -13.64 8.94 1.14
N ARG A 190 -12.28 8.97 1.12
CA ARG A 190 -11.43 9.72 2.07
C ARG A 190 -11.06 11.09 1.56
N HIS A 191 -10.93 11.23 0.23
CA HIS A 191 -10.49 12.42 -0.47
C HIS A 191 -11.47 12.77 -1.59
N PRO A 192 -12.68 13.28 -1.25
CA PRO A 192 -13.74 13.52 -2.23
C PRO A 192 -13.41 14.60 -3.25
N ASP A 193 -12.44 15.46 -2.99
CA ASP A 193 -11.87 16.47 -3.86
C ASP A 193 -11.25 15.87 -5.15
N ILE A 194 -10.77 14.62 -5.09
CA ILE A 194 -10.25 13.87 -6.25
C ILE A 194 -11.27 13.84 -7.40
N LYS A 195 -12.58 13.77 -7.10
CA LYS A 195 -13.65 13.79 -8.11
C LYS A 195 -13.59 15.03 -9.01
N HIS A 196 -13.11 16.15 -8.48
CA HIS A 196 -13.06 17.46 -9.15
C HIS A 196 -11.67 17.80 -9.66
N LEU A 197 -10.64 17.44 -8.94
CA LEU A 197 -9.25 17.79 -9.25
C LEU A 197 -8.65 16.94 -10.37
N ARG A 198 -9.01 15.66 -10.48
CA ARG A 198 -8.40 14.77 -11.48
C ARG A 198 -8.98 14.93 -12.87
N LYS A 199 -8.09 15.13 -13.84
CA LYS A 199 -8.40 15.21 -15.28
C LYS A 199 -8.01 13.91 -15.99
N VAL A 200 -8.58 13.68 -17.16
CA VAL A 200 -8.23 12.51 -17.99
C VAL A 200 -6.75 12.52 -18.39
N SER A 201 -6.19 13.71 -18.65
CA SER A 201 -4.76 13.88 -18.95
C SER A 201 -3.82 13.41 -17.83
N ASP A 202 -4.26 13.52 -16.56
CA ASP A 202 -3.44 13.13 -15.42
C ASP A 202 -3.21 11.62 -15.39
N ILE A 203 -4.21 10.82 -15.78
CA ILE A 203 -4.12 9.37 -15.82
C ILE A 203 -3.01 8.93 -16.78
N SER A 204 -2.99 9.52 -17.99
CA SER A 204 -1.92 9.25 -18.97
C SER A 204 -0.55 9.70 -18.48
N ALA A 205 -0.47 10.82 -17.74
CA ALA A 205 0.78 11.30 -17.15
C ALA A 205 1.27 10.35 -16.06
N TYR A 206 0.39 9.88 -15.18
CA TYR A 206 0.72 8.89 -14.15
C TYR A 206 1.17 7.57 -14.77
N HIS A 207 0.46 7.05 -15.77
CA HIS A 207 0.86 5.85 -16.51
C HIS A 207 2.33 5.93 -16.97
N LYS A 208 2.71 7.02 -17.64
CA LYS A 208 4.09 7.24 -18.12
C LYS A 208 5.10 7.28 -16.97
N LYS A 209 4.74 8.00 -15.88
CA LYS A 209 5.59 8.12 -14.69
C LYS A 209 5.78 6.76 -14.01
N GLN A 210 4.70 6.01 -13.82
CA GLN A 210 4.71 4.67 -13.22
C GLN A 210 5.59 3.71 -14.03
N LEU A 211 5.41 3.68 -15.35
CA LEU A 211 6.20 2.83 -16.23
C LEU A 211 7.70 3.20 -16.19
N LYS A 212 8.02 4.51 -16.14
CA LYS A 212 9.41 4.97 -16.04
C LYS A 212 10.04 4.51 -14.73
N ILE A 213 9.38 4.73 -13.59
CA ILE A 213 9.87 4.32 -12.27
C ILE A 213 10.03 2.79 -12.22
N LEU A 214 9.04 2.03 -12.68
CA LEU A 214 9.08 0.58 -12.69
C LEU A 214 10.28 0.05 -13.49
N ASN A 215 10.56 0.62 -14.68
CA ASN A 215 11.74 0.26 -15.48
C ASN A 215 13.06 0.58 -14.75
N SER A 216 13.15 1.75 -14.10
CA SER A 216 14.36 2.14 -13.36
C SER A 216 14.61 1.18 -12.19
N LEU A 217 13.61 0.92 -11.38
CA LEU A 217 13.73 0.05 -10.21
C LEU A 217 14.01 -1.42 -10.56
N TRP A 218 13.57 -1.86 -11.74
CA TRP A 218 13.84 -3.24 -12.18
C TRP A 218 15.33 -3.55 -12.31
N SER A 219 16.14 -2.56 -12.64
CA SER A 219 17.59 -2.73 -12.73
C SER A 219 18.24 -3.00 -11.37
N THR A 220 17.66 -2.48 -10.28
CA THR A 220 18.17 -2.61 -8.91
C THR A 220 17.67 -3.85 -8.16
N LEU A 221 16.70 -4.59 -8.74
CA LEU A 221 16.17 -5.81 -8.15
C LEU A 221 17.13 -6.98 -8.41
N SER A 222 17.38 -7.81 -7.40
CA SER A 222 18.20 -9.01 -7.50
C SER A 222 17.53 -10.08 -8.38
N LYS A 223 18.34 -11.03 -8.89
CA LYS A 223 17.79 -12.27 -9.48
C LYS A 223 17.00 -13.03 -8.42
N ASN A 224 15.83 -13.56 -8.79
CA ASN A 224 14.84 -14.16 -7.90
C ASN A 224 14.26 -13.18 -6.85
N GLY A 225 14.59 -11.90 -6.96
CA GLY A 225 14.00 -10.83 -6.16
C GLY A 225 12.53 -10.61 -6.53
N ARG A 226 11.79 -10.06 -5.59
CA ARG A 226 10.35 -9.78 -5.70
C ARG A 226 10.08 -8.29 -5.64
N MET A 227 9.25 -7.81 -6.55
CA MET A 227 8.69 -6.46 -6.52
C MET A 227 7.17 -6.53 -6.40
N ILE A 228 6.62 -5.80 -5.44
CA ILE A 228 5.19 -5.56 -5.36
C ILE A 228 4.91 -4.16 -5.91
N TYR A 229 4.21 -4.12 -7.04
CA TYR A 229 3.68 -2.90 -7.63
C TYR A 229 2.28 -2.65 -7.06
N VAL A 230 2.06 -1.47 -6.49
CA VAL A 230 0.81 -1.10 -5.84
C VAL A 230 0.35 0.27 -6.33
N THR A 231 -0.95 0.44 -6.53
CA THR A 231 -1.59 1.74 -6.71
C THR A 231 -2.89 1.80 -5.91
N CYS A 232 -3.28 2.99 -5.46
CA CYS A 232 -4.64 3.25 -5.01
C CYS A 232 -5.52 3.75 -6.16
N SER A 233 -5.36 3.19 -7.36
CA SER A 233 -6.13 3.52 -8.56
C SER A 233 -7.09 2.39 -8.94
N LEU A 234 -8.23 2.78 -9.52
CA LEU A 234 -9.21 1.88 -10.15
C LEU A 234 -9.02 1.75 -11.66
N PHE A 235 -8.14 2.55 -12.26
CA PHE A 235 -8.02 2.62 -13.71
C PHE A 235 -7.01 1.61 -14.25
N ARG A 236 -7.43 0.82 -15.24
CA ARG A 236 -6.58 -0.19 -15.89
C ARG A 236 -5.32 0.42 -16.48
N GLU A 237 -5.41 1.67 -16.98
CA GLU A 237 -4.26 2.40 -17.51
C GLU A 237 -3.11 2.58 -16.50
N GLU A 238 -3.44 2.70 -15.20
CA GLU A 238 -2.45 2.85 -14.13
C GLU A 238 -2.07 1.49 -13.49
N ASN A 239 -2.74 0.41 -13.88
CA ASN A 239 -2.65 -0.93 -13.30
C ASN A 239 -2.16 -1.93 -14.35
N ASP A 240 -3.04 -2.77 -14.89
CA ASP A 240 -2.69 -3.84 -15.84
C ASP A 240 -1.97 -3.33 -17.08
N ASP A 241 -2.33 -2.15 -17.60
CA ASP A 241 -1.69 -1.62 -18.83
C ASP A 241 -0.22 -1.22 -18.58
N VAL A 242 0.11 -0.73 -17.37
CA VAL A 242 1.51 -0.48 -16.97
C VAL A 242 2.30 -1.78 -16.95
N ILE A 243 1.76 -2.80 -16.29
CA ILE A 243 2.44 -4.09 -16.16
C ILE A 243 2.57 -4.78 -17.53
N ASN A 244 1.56 -4.71 -18.37
CA ASN A 244 1.61 -5.24 -19.74
C ASN A 244 2.71 -4.58 -20.57
N GLN A 245 2.79 -3.24 -20.56
CA GLN A 245 3.85 -2.53 -21.30
C GLN A 245 5.23 -2.81 -20.73
N PHE A 246 5.35 -2.91 -19.42
CA PHE A 246 6.60 -3.27 -18.76
C PHE A 246 7.09 -4.66 -19.19
N LYS A 247 6.20 -5.67 -19.14
CA LYS A 247 6.53 -7.05 -19.56
C LYS A 247 6.96 -7.17 -21.00
N LYS A 248 6.38 -6.37 -21.89
CA LYS A 248 6.79 -6.38 -23.32
C LYS A 248 8.23 -5.91 -23.54
N LYS A 249 8.83 -5.24 -22.55
CA LYS A 249 10.21 -4.73 -22.62
C LYS A 249 11.21 -5.59 -21.85
N HIS A 250 10.73 -6.49 -21.00
CA HIS A 250 11.57 -7.27 -20.10
C HIS A 250 11.19 -8.75 -20.15
N ASP A 251 11.99 -9.56 -20.83
CA ASP A 251 11.74 -11.00 -20.99
C ASP A 251 11.98 -11.79 -19.70
N ASN A 252 12.68 -11.19 -18.73
CA ASN A 252 13.03 -11.79 -17.45
C ASN A 252 12.00 -11.52 -16.34
N VAL A 253 10.79 -11.05 -16.69
CA VAL A 253 9.70 -10.85 -15.73
C VAL A 253 8.81 -12.09 -15.64
N ALA A 254 8.73 -12.66 -14.45
CA ALA A 254 7.70 -13.62 -14.09
C ALA A 254 6.57 -12.93 -13.30
N HIS A 255 5.35 -13.42 -13.46
CA HIS A 255 4.28 -13.10 -12.53
C HIS A 255 4.37 -14.02 -11.32
N GLY A 256 4.55 -13.42 -10.14
CA GLY A 256 4.33 -14.09 -8.88
C GLY A 256 2.84 -14.05 -8.51
N ASP A 257 2.38 -15.02 -7.72
CA ASP A 257 1.08 -14.89 -7.05
C ASP A 257 1.23 -14.00 -5.81
N LEU A 258 0.14 -13.28 -5.47
CA LEU A 258 0.08 -12.58 -4.20
C LEU A 258 0.04 -13.60 -3.06
N LEU A 259 1.03 -13.54 -2.21
CA LEU A 259 1.17 -14.46 -1.07
C LEU A 259 0.30 -13.96 0.10
N LEU A 260 -1.00 -13.94 -0.13
CA LEU A 260 -2.04 -13.59 0.83
C LEU A 260 -2.89 -14.81 1.18
N ASN A 261 -3.59 -14.71 2.32
CA ASN A 261 -4.60 -15.68 2.68
C ASN A 261 -5.64 -15.85 1.56
N ASN A 262 -6.02 -17.11 1.28
CA ASN A 262 -6.99 -17.44 0.24
C ASN A 262 -8.36 -16.76 0.44
N ASN A 263 -8.79 -16.54 1.69
CA ASN A 263 -10.06 -15.86 1.97
C ASN A 263 -10.02 -14.39 1.56
N ILE A 264 -8.88 -13.71 1.72
CA ILE A 264 -8.67 -12.35 1.21
C ILE A 264 -8.66 -12.35 -0.31
N LYS A 265 -7.86 -13.23 -0.93
CA LYS A 265 -7.76 -13.29 -2.40
C LYS A 265 -9.08 -13.57 -3.09
N LYS A 266 -9.96 -14.41 -2.50
CA LYS A 266 -11.30 -14.69 -3.05
C LYS A 266 -12.23 -13.47 -3.08
N GLN A 267 -11.97 -12.45 -2.27
CA GLN A 267 -12.73 -11.21 -2.25
C GLN A 267 -12.15 -10.13 -3.17
N MET A 268 -10.94 -10.36 -3.69
CA MET A 268 -10.30 -9.49 -4.69
C MET A 268 -10.72 -9.92 -6.09
N ILE A 269 -10.76 -8.98 -7.01
CA ILE A 269 -10.96 -9.28 -8.43
C ILE A 269 -9.61 -9.59 -9.04
N LYS A 270 -9.44 -10.82 -9.53
CA LYS A 270 -8.26 -11.19 -10.32
C LYS A 270 -8.33 -10.48 -11.68
N THR A 271 -7.28 -9.76 -12.02
CA THR A 271 -7.10 -9.10 -13.31
C THR A 271 -6.11 -9.89 -14.19
N GLU A 272 -5.71 -9.35 -15.33
CA GLU A 272 -4.76 -10.03 -16.22
C GLU A 272 -3.37 -10.19 -15.57
N TYR A 273 -2.92 -9.16 -14.83
CA TYR A 273 -1.57 -9.11 -14.27
C TYR A 273 -1.52 -8.96 -12.75
N GLY A 274 -2.67 -8.92 -12.08
CA GLY A 274 -2.69 -8.69 -10.65
C GLY A 274 -4.05 -8.95 -10.01
N TYR A 275 -4.30 -8.19 -8.95
CA TYR A 275 -5.55 -8.25 -8.19
C TYR A 275 -6.02 -6.85 -7.82
N GLN A 276 -7.31 -6.62 -7.92
CA GLN A 276 -7.96 -5.36 -7.55
C GLN A 276 -8.88 -5.57 -6.35
N VAL A 277 -8.67 -4.79 -5.29
CA VAL A 277 -9.69 -4.55 -4.26
C VAL A 277 -10.52 -3.36 -4.72
N LEU A 278 -11.84 -3.52 -4.82
CA LEU A 278 -12.74 -2.41 -5.09
C LEU A 278 -13.11 -1.69 -3.78
N PRO A 279 -13.38 -0.36 -3.83
CA PRO A 279 -13.82 0.38 -2.66
C PRO A 279 -15.05 -0.26 -2.00
N GLY A 280 -15.02 -0.40 -0.67
CA GLY A 280 -16.08 -1.02 0.11
C GLY A 280 -15.94 -2.54 0.29
N ILE A 281 -15.25 -3.24 -0.58
CA ILE A 281 -14.95 -4.66 -0.39
C ILE A 281 -14.06 -4.82 0.85
N MET A 282 -14.46 -5.72 1.75
CA MET A 282 -13.82 -5.89 3.07
C MET A 282 -13.75 -4.59 3.89
N ASN A 283 -14.60 -3.60 3.62
CA ASN A 283 -14.51 -2.23 4.16
C ASN A 283 -13.20 -1.49 3.81
N MET A 284 -12.40 -1.98 2.86
CA MET A 284 -11.14 -1.40 2.42
C MET A 284 -11.34 -0.36 1.33
N ASP A 285 -10.29 0.42 1.07
CA ASP A 285 -10.21 1.32 -0.08
C ASP A 285 -9.86 0.55 -1.37
N GLY A 286 -9.98 1.22 -2.50
CA GLY A 286 -9.64 0.62 -3.80
C GLY A 286 -8.13 0.58 -4.03
N PHE A 287 -7.57 -0.63 -4.16
CA PHE A 287 -6.15 -0.84 -4.40
C PHE A 287 -5.91 -1.93 -5.44
N TYR A 288 -4.89 -1.72 -6.26
CA TYR A 288 -4.37 -2.73 -7.18
C TYR A 288 -3.02 -3.24 -6.71
N PHE A 289 -2.76 -4.52 -6.96
CA PHE A 289 -1.52 -5.21 -6.59
C PHE A 289 -1.05 -6.10 -7.72
N ALA A 290 0.22 -5.99 -8.10
CA ALA A 290 0.89 -6.95 -8.97
C ALA A 290 2.19 -7.43 -8.33
N CYS A 291 2.41 -8.73 -8.35
CA CYS A 291 3.66 -9.35 -7.90
C CYS A 291 4.52 -9.67 -9.12
N LEU A 292 5.71 -9.11 -9.16
CA LEU A 292 6.69 -9.32 -10.21
C LEU A 292 7.93 -9.99 -9.61
N GLU A 293 8.41 -11.05 -10.26
CA GLU A 293 9.62 -11.76 -9.85
C GLU A 293 10.63 -11.75 -11.00
N LYS A 294 11.88 -11.44 -10.68
CA LYS A 294 12.95 -11.36 -11.67
C LYS A 294 13.54 -12.76 -11.90
N LYS A 295 13.38 -13.29 -13.12
CA LYS A 295 14.00 -14.56 -13.52
C LYS A 295 15.51 -14.44 -13.63
N ASN A 296 16.18 -15.58 -13.59
CA ASN A 296 17.61 -15.70 -13.83
C ASN A 296 18.01 -15.27 -15.25
#